data_938fb8ddb7bd92c16a905703815f0c25
#
_entry.id   938fb8ddb7bd92c16a905703815f0c25
#
_cell.length_a   1.000
_cell.length_b   1.000
_cell.length_c   1.000
_cell.angle_alpha   90.00
_cell.angle_beta   90.00
_cell.angle_gamma   90.00
#
_symmetry.space_group_name_H-M   'P 1'
#
loop_
_entity.id
_entity.type
_entity.pdbx_description
1 polymer ?
#
loop_
_entity_poly.entity_id
_entity_poly.type
_entity_poly.pdbx_seq_one_letter_code
_entity_poly.pdbx_strand_id
1 'polypeptide(L)'
;MTTVDLGTVFKGSPSGRLIETKGGSRTLRANDVVIDIAYSGVCGTDLHYRKADMVLGHEGVGVVSQVGPDVKAVKVGDRVGWGYNHKSCGHCNECWDGFDTLCPERTMYGVADLDIGSFGDRAVIDADYVHKIPDAIDLRH
;
A
#
# COMPACT_ATOMS: atom_id res chain seq x y z
N MET A 1 -8.49 9.89 16.94
CA MET A 1 -7.97 9.37 15.66
C MET A 1 -6.87 8.38 15.99
N THR A 2 -6.91 7.19 15.40
CA THR A 2 -5.91 6.14 15.64
C THR A 2 -4.69 6.41 14.77
N THR A 3 -3.50 6.43 15.38
CA THR A 3 -2.23 6.54 14.65
C THR A 3 -1.59 5.16 14.56
N VAL A 4 -1.13 4.80 13.36
CA VAL A 4 -0.51 3.51 13.04
C VAL A 4 0.98 3.73 12.81
N ASP A 5 1.82 3.02 13.54
CA ASP A 5 3.26 2.95 13.30
C ASP A 5 3.52 1.97 12.14
N LEU A 6 4.23 2.40 11.12
CA LEU A 6 4.55 1.58 9.94
C LEU A 6 5.64 0.53 10.20
N GLY A 7 6.31 0.59 11.35
CA GLY A 7 7.36 -0.36 11.71
C GLY A 7 8.66 -0.12 10.94
N THR A 8 9.34 -1.19 10.56
CA THR A 8 10.54 -1.16 9.73
C THR A 8 10.16 -1.04 8.26
N VAL A 9 10.90 -0.24 7.51
CA VAL A 9 10.72 -0.09 6.06
C VAL A 9 12.08 -0.08 5.36
N PHE A 10 12.07 -0.45 4.07
CA PHE A 10 13.26 -0.39 3.22
C PHE A 10 13.09 0.70 2.17
N LYS A 11 13.98 1.67 2.18
CA LYS A 11 13.98 2.84 1.29
C LYS A 11 15.10 2.75 0.27
N GLY A 12 14.88 3.40 -0.86
CA GLY A 12 15.95 3.70 -1.80
C GLY A 12 16.93 4.73 -1.24
N SER A 13 18.10 4.84 -1.87
CA SER A 13 19.14 5.81 -1.49
C SER A 13 19.89 6.31 -2.72
N PRO A 14 20.60 7.47 -2.64
CA PRO A 14 21.38 7.99 -3.77
C PRO A 14 22.41 7.01 -4.33
N SER A 15 22.93 6.10 -3.49
CA SER A 15 23.85 5.03 -3.91
C SER A 15 23.17 3.89 -4.66
N GLY A 16 21.84 3.82 -4.63
CA GLY A 16 21.04 2.71 -5.14
C GLY A 16 21.02 1.47 -4.24
N ARG A 17 21.60 1.56 -3.02
CA ARG A 17 21.48 0.52 -1.98
C ARG A 17 20.20 0.77 -1.19
N LEU A 18 19.50 -0.29 -0.84
CA LEU A 18 18.34 -0.19 0.04
C LEU A 18 18.83 0.07 1.47
N ILE A 19 18.12 0.98 2.14
CA ILE A 19 18.39 1.34 3.54
C ILE A 19 17.22 0.86 4.38
N GLU A 20 17.51 0.01 5.36
CA GLU A 20 16.58 -0.33 6.42
C GLU A 20 16.47 0.85 7.39
N THR A 21 15.26 1.28 7.69
CA THR A 21 15.00 2.40 8.60
C THR A 21 13.64 2.24 9.27
N LYS A 22 13.39 3.05 10.30
CA LYS A 22 12.05 3.18 10.86
C LYS A 22 11.13 3.88 9.85
N GLY A 23 9.98 3.28 9.60
CA GLY A 23 8.86 3.91 8.95
C GLY A 23 8.31 5.06 9.80
N GLY A 24 7.53 5.93 9.16
CA GLY A 24 6.77 6.96 9.87
C GLY A 24 5.53 6.39 10.56
N SER A 25 4.63 7.27 10.92
CA SER A 25 3.31 6.91 11.40
C SER A 25 2.23 7.56 10.53
N ARG A 26 1.10 6.89 10.38
CA ARG A 26 -0.06 7.41 9.64
C ARG A 26 -1.31 7.42 10.49
N THR A 27 -2.13 8.45 10.30
CA THR A 27 -3.48 8.47 10.87
C THR A 27 -4.39 7.55 10.04
N LEU A 28 -5.04 6.60 10.69
CA LEU A 28 -6.03 5.72 10.07
C LEU A 28 -7.29 6.54 9.75
N ARG A 29 -7.60 6.69 8.47
CA ARG A 29 -8.83 7.35 7.99
C ARG A 29 -10.00 6.37 8.02
N ALA A 30 -11.20 6.90 7.79
CA ALA A 30 -12.44 6.13 7.92
C ALA A 30 -12.52 4.93 6.95
N ASN A 31 -11.97 5.04 5.73
CA ASN A 31 -11.94 3.94 4.75
C ASN A 31 -10.57 3.29 4.59
N ASP A 32 -9.64 3.49 5.51
CA ASP A 32 -8.32 2.87 5.45
C ASP A 32 -8.30 1.49 6.10
N VAL A 33 -7.41 0.65 5.61
CA VAL A 33 -7.02 -0.61 6.23
C VAL A 33 -5.54 -0.61 6.56
N VAL A 34 -5.18 -1.23 7.68
CA VAL A 34 -3.80 -1.54 8.03
C VAL A 34 -3.53 -2.98 7.65
N ILE A 35 -2.45 -3.19 6.92
CA ILE A 35 -2.03 -4.50 6.45
C ILE A 35 -0.68 -4.82 7.07
N ASP A 36 -0.60 -5.89 7.85
CA ASP A 36 0.66 -6.49 8.26
C ASP A 36 1.20 -7.28 7.06
N ILE A 37 2.34 -6.83 6.52
CA ILE A 37 2.87 -7.32 5.24
C ILE A 37 3.49 -8.69 5.45
N ALA A 38 3.09 -9.66 4.64
CA ALA A 38 3.64 -11.01 4.67
C ALA A 38 4.70 -11.23 3.58
N TYR A 39 4.41 -10.79 2.36
CA TYR A 39 5.31 -10.92 1.20
C TYR A 39 5.15 -9.74 0.26
N SER A 40 6.17 -9.54 -0.56
CA SER A 40 6.16 -8.58 -1.66
C SER A 40 6.77 -9.19 -2.91
N GLY A 41 6.15 -8.93 -4.06
CA GLY A 41 6.80 -9.10 -5.35
C GLY A 41 7.92 -8.08 -5.54
N VAL A 42 8.83 -8.37 -6.45
CA VAL A 42 9.93 -7.50 -6.88
C VAL A 42 9.97 -7.47 -8.39
N CYS A 43 9.94 -6.29 -8.99
CA CYS A 43 10.01 -6.15 -10.44
C CYS A 43 11.00 -5.06 -10.88
N GLY A 44 11.04 -4.79 -12.19
CA GLY A 44 11.91 -3.74 -12.75
C GLY A 44 11.62 -2.34 -12.23
N THR A 45 10.39 -2.05 -11.81
CA THR A 45 10.01 -0.76 -11.24
C THR A 45 10.76 -0.46 -9.95
N ASP A 46 11.00 -1.46 -9.09
CA ASP A 46 11.77 -1.28 -7.85
C ASP A 46 13.22 -0.90 -8.15
N LEU A 47 13.79 -1.40 -9.26
CA LEU A 47 15.12 -0.99 -9.72
C LEU A 47 15.15 0.46 -10.19
N HIS A 48 14.08 0.97 -10.80
CA HIS A 48 13.96 2.37 -11.18
C HIS A 48 13.95 3.29 -9.98
N TYR A 49 13.20 2.93 -8.94
CA TYR A 49 13.04 3.75 -7.74
C TYR A 49 14.14 3.54 -6.68
N ARG A 50 15.06 2.60 -6.85
CA ARG A 50 16.09 2.30 -5.83
C ARG A 50 16.99 3.48 -5.44
N LYS A 51 17.02 4.54 -6.26
CA LYS A 51 17.76 5.79 -5.97
C LYS A 51 16.89 6.90 -5.39
N ALA A 52 15.58 6.71 -5.29
CA ALA A 52 14.65 7.67 -4.71
C ALA A 52 14.59 7.52 -3.19
N ASP A 53 14.41 8.63 -2.49
CA ASP A 53 14.14 8.62 -1.04
C ASP A 53 12.67 8.31 -0.79
N MET A 54 12.30 7.05 -0.95
CA MET A 54 10.95 6.55 -0.72
C MET A 54 10.99 5.09 -0.27
N VAL A 55 9.93 4.63 0.39
CA VAL A 55 9.74 3.21 0.71
C VAL A 55 9.48 2.44 -0.58
N LEU A 56 10.18 1.33 -0.78
CA LEU A 56 10.08 0.52 -1.99
C LEU A 56 9.03 -0.57 -1.87
N GLY A 57 8.70 -1.17 -3.05
CA GLY A 57 7.73 -2.25 -3.18
C GLY A 57 6.29 -1.75 -3.43
N HIS A 58 5.63 -2.37 -4.41
CA HIS A 58 4.26 -2.02 -4.83
C HIS A 58 3.44 -3.24 -5.23
N GLU A 59 3.89 -4.42 -4.87
CA GLU A 59 3.25 -5.72 -5.13
C GLU A 59 3.12 -6.45 -3.80
N GLY A 60 2.36 -5.85 -2.86
CA GLY A 60 2.27 -6.32 -1.49
C GLY A 60 1.13 -7.29 -1.24
N VAL A 61 1.36 -8.28 -0.40
CA VAL A 61 0.32 -9.13 0.17
C VAL A 61 0.52 -9.27 1.68
N GLY A 62 -0.58 -9.38 2.41
CA GLY A 62 -0.54 -9.50 3.87
C GLY A 62 -1.89 -9.79 4.49
N VAL A 63 -1.96 -9.53 5.77
CA VAL A 63 -3.17 -9.75 6.58
C VAL A 63 -3.65 -8.43 7.14
N VAL A 64 -4.95 -8.16 7.03
CA VAL A 64 -5.58 -6.96 7.61
C VAL A 64 -5.50 -7.05 9.13
N SER A 65 -4.84 -6.08 9.76
CA SER A 65 -4.69 -5.99 11.23
C SER A 65 -5.59 -4.95 11.88
N GLN A 66 -5.97 -3.89 11.14
CA GLN A 66 -6.93 -2.88 11.59
C GLN A 66 -7.75 -2.38 10.41
N VAL A 67 -8.96 -1.90 10.69
CA VAL A 67 -9.84 -1.27 9.69
C VAL A 67 -10.41 0.03 10.22
N GLY A 68 -10.60 1.00 9.35
CA GLY A 68 -11.35 2.21 9.65
C GLY A 68 -12.86 1.93 9.78
N PRO A 69 -13.63 2.85 10.41
CA PRO A 69 -15.04 2.60 10.74
C PRO A 69 -15.96 2.46 9.53
N ASP A 70 -15.57 2.97 8.35
CA ASP A 70 -16.40 2.91 7.14
C ASP A 70 -16.04 1.73 6.23
N VAL A 71 -14.98 0.98 6.54
CA VAL A 71 -14.54 -0.19 5.77
C VAL A 71 -15.59 -1.31 5.85
N LYS A 72 -16.04 -1.79 4.68
CA LYS A 72 -17.06 -2.86 4.56
C LYS A 72 -16.58 -4.05 3.75
N ALA A 73 -15.66 -3.84 2.81
CA ALA A 73 -15.24 -4.86 1.84
C ALA A 73 -14.35 -5.95 2.47
N VAL A 74 -13.59 -5.60 3.51
CA VAL A 74 -12.65 -6.49 4.20
C VAL A 74 -12.77 -6.31 5.70
N LYS A 75 -12.24 -7.29 6.46
CA LYS A 75 -12.21 -7.28 7.93
C LYS A 75 -10.86 -7.72 8.45
N VAL A 76 -10.60 -7.46 9.72
CA VAL A 76 -9.41 -7.97 10.42
C VAL A 76 -9.28 -9.47 10.25
N GLY A 77 -8.10 -9.94 9.89
CA GLY A 77 -7.78 -11.33 9.61
C GLY A 77 -7.94 -11.72 8.13
N ASP A 78 -8.56 -10.90 7.28
CA ASP A 78 -8.62 -11.18 5.85
C ASP A 78 -7.23 -11.06 5.21
N ARG A 79 -6.93 -11.98 4.28
CA ARG A 79 -5.74 -11.96 3.46
C ARG A 79 -5.99 -11.10 2.24
N VAL A 80 -5.10 -10.16 1.99
CA VAL A 80 -5.29 -9.13 0.97
C VAL A 80 -4.02 -8.85 0.20
N GLY A 81 -4.19 -8.34 -1.02
CA GLY A 81 -3.13 -7.77 -1.82
C GLY A 81 -3.47 -6.36 -2.26
N TRP A 82 -2.45 -5.58 -2.59
CA TRP A 82 -2.59 -4.26 -3.19
C TRP A 82 -1.46 -4.02 -4.20
N GLY A 83 -1.66 -3.05 -5.07
CA GLY A 83 -0.73 -2.74 -6.15
C GLY A 83 -0.29 -1.29 -6.17
N TYR A 84 -0.10 -0.80 -7.36
CA TYR A 84 0.50 0.51 -7.65
C TYR A 84 -0.38 1.69 -7.22
N ASN A 85 -1.71 1.57 -7.38
CA ASN A 85 -2.67 2.61 -7.02
C ASN A 85 -3.15 2.42 -5.59
N HIS A 86 -3.09 3.45 -4.77
CA HIS A 86 -3.44 3.40 -3.35
C HIS A 86 -4.76 4.06 -3.04
N LYS A 87 -5.21 4.99 -3.89
CA LYS A 87 -6.46 5.72 -3.73
C LYS A 87 -6.81 6.52 -4.99
N SER A 88 -8.12 6.75 -5.21
CA SER A 88 -8.66 7.78 -6.08
C SER A 88 -9.82 8.50 -5.39
N CYS A 89 -10.40 9.53 -6.02
CA CYS A 89 -11.52 10.27 -5.42
C CYS A 89 -12.86 9.50 -5.50
N GLY A 90 -13.02 8.59 -6.46
CA GLY A 90 -14.22 7.78 -6.65
C GLY A 90 -15.42 8.51 -7.28
N HIS A 91 -15.31 9.83 -7.58
CA HIS A 91 -16.46 10.64 -8.01
C HIS A 91 -16.18 11.60 -9.18
N CYS A 92 -14.99 11.60 -9.77
CA CYS A 92 -14.72 12.32 -11.01
C CYS A 92 -15.11 11.47 -12.23
N ASN A 93 -15.11 12.09 -13.42
CA ASN A 93 -15.49 11.39 -14.65
C ASN A 93 -14.58 10.20 -14.92
N GLU A 94 -13.27 10.34 -14.71
CA GLU A 94 -12.29 9.27 -14.89
C GLU A 94 -12.60 8.07 -13.99
N CYS A 95 -12.99 8.31 -12.73
CA CYS A 95 -13.35 7.24 -11.80
C CYS A 95 -14.66 6.57 -12.23
N TRP A 96 -15.67 7.35 -12.65
CA TRP A 96 -16.96 6.78 -13.09
C TRP A 96 -16.84 5.97 -14.38
N ASP A 97 -15.93 6.37 -15.26
CA ASP A 97 -15.65 5.68 -16.53
C ASP A 97 -14.70 4.46 -16.33
N GLY A 98 -14.22 4.21 -15.11
CA GLY A 98 -13.31 3.09 -14.81
C GLY A 98 -11.84 3.37 -15.13
N PHE A 99 -11.47 4.63 -15.32
CA PHE A 99 -10.10 5.10 -15.54
C PHE A 99 -9.53 5.81 -14.29
N ASP A 100 -9.72 5.22 -13.13
CA ASP A 100 -9.32 5.77 -11.84
C ASP A 100 -7.81 6.05 -11.73
N THR A 101 -6.98 5.35 -12.51
CA THR A 101 -5.54 5.63 -12.67
C THR A 101 -5.25 6.98 -13.32
N LEU A 102 -6.23 7.62 -13.95
CA LEU A 102 -6.16 8.96 -14.50
C LEU A 102 -6.81 10.02 -13.58
N CYS A 103 -7.36 9.61 -12.44
CA CYS A 103 -7.98 10.51 -11.47
C CYS A 103 -7.01 11.63 -11.06
N PRO A 104 -7.42 12.92 -11.09
CA PRO A 104 -6.56 14.03 -10.68
C PRO A 104 -6.13 13.96 -9.20
N GLU A 105 -6.96 13.32 -8.35
CA GLU A 105 -6.71 13.16 -6.91
C GLU A 105 -6.15 11.77 -6.55
N ARG A 106 -5.66 11.02 -7.53
CA ARG A 106 -5.10 9.70 -7.28
C ARG A 106 -3.86 9.76 -6.42
N THR A 107 -3.69 8.75 -5.59
CA THR A 107 -2.48 8.52 -4.83
C THR A 107 -1.82 7.23 -5.33
N MET A 108 -0.63 7.33 -5.86
CA MET A 108 0.08 6.22 -6.50
C MET A 108 1.48 6.07 -5.93
N TYR A 109 1.95 4.82 -5.90
CA TYR A 109 3.34 4.49 -5.63
C TYR A 109 4.32 5.31 -6.49
N GLY A 110 5.36 5.85 -5.89
CA GLY A 110 6.40 6.61 -6.58
C GLY A 110 6.02 8.05 -7.00
N VAL A 111 4.75 8.45 -6.87
CA VAL A 111 4.25 9.79 -7.20
C VAL A 111 3.74 10.50 -5.95
N ALA A 112 2.98 9.80 -5.14
CA ALA A 112 2.50 10.24 -3.84
C ALA A 112 2.73 9.08 -2.85
N ASP A 113 2.35 9.21 -1.58
CA ASP A 113 2.55 8.13 -0.60
C ASP A 113 3.98 7.56 -0.59
N LEU A 114 4.99 8.43 -0.62
CA LEU A 114 6.40 8.01 -0.65
C LEU A 114 6.88 7.28 0.61
N ASP A 115 6.07 7.26 1.65
CA ASP A 115 6.27 6.57 2.91
C ASP A 115 5.56 5.20 2.98
N ILE A 116 4.77 4.83 1.94
CA ILE A 116 4.08 3.54 1.83
C ILE A 116 4.70 2.70 0.72
N GLY A 117 5.05 1.49 1.06
CA GLY A 117 5.54 0.47 0.14
C GLY A 117 5.44 -0.91 0.76
N SER A 118 5.58 -1.94 -0.06
CA SER A 118 5.49 -3.33 0.40
C SER A 118 6.80 -3.90 0.95
N PHE A 119 7.91 -3.15 0.84
CA PHE A 119 9.16 -3.52 1.52
C PHE A 119 9.18 -2.92 2.92
N GLY A 120 8.38 -3.49 3.81
CA GLY A 120 8.24 -3.04 5.19
C GLY A 120 7.35 -3.93 6.02
N ASP A 121 7.11 -3.54 7.28
CA ASP A 121 6.28 -4.31 8.20
C ASP A 121 4.78 -4.06 7.96
N ARG A 122 4.39 -2.81 7.67
CA ARG A 122 2.99 -2.41 7.55
C ARG A 122 2.75 -1.41 6.43
N ALA A 123 1.55 -1.52 5.84
CA ALA A 123 1.02 -0.52 4.92
C ALA A 123 -0.37 -0.05 5.38
N VAL A 124 -0.70 1.21 5.06
CA VAL A 124 -2.04 1.79 5.25
C VAL A 124 -2.56 2.18 3.88
N ILE A 125 -3.58 1.47 3.42
CA ILE A 125 -4.14 1.58 2.06
C ILE A 125 -5.64 1.84 2.15
N ASP A 126 -6.18 2.61 1.21
CA ASP A 126 -7.63 2.79 1.08
C ASP A 126 -8.29 1.44 0.74
N ALA A 127 -9.38 1.09 1.43
CA ALA A 127 -10.03 -0.22 1.30
C ALA A 127 -10.54 -0.51 -0.11
N ASP A 128 -10.81 0.51 -0.92
CA ASP A 128 -11.26 0.34 -2.31
C ASP A 128 -10.11 -0.14 -3.24
N TYR A 129 -8.87 -0.07 -2.76
CA TYR A 129 -7.67 -0.49 -3.49
C TYR A 129 -7.03 -1.76 -2.91
N VAL A 130 -7.76 -2.45 -2.07
CA VAL A 130 -7.33 -3.70 -1.45
C VAL A 130 -8.17 -4.85 -1.99
N HIS A 131 -7.51 -5.91 -2.43
CA HIS A 131 -8.15 -7.07 -3.04
C HIS A 131 -8.03 -8.29 -2.12
N LYS A 132 -9.17 -8.88 -1.77
CA LYS A 132 -9.19 -10.09 -0.96
C LYS A 132 -8.62 -11.28 -1.73
N ILE A 133 -7.69 -11.98 -1.12
CA ILE A 133 -7.07 -13.19 -1.68
C ILE A 133 -7.91 -14.39 -1.27
N PRO A 134 -8.38 -15.21 -2.22
CA PRO A 134 -9.13 -16.44 -1.93
C PRO A 134 -8.33 -17.39 -1.03
N ASP A 135 -9.03 -18.11 -0.13
CA ASP A 135 -8.39 -19.00 0.83
C ASP A 135 -7.60 -20.15 0.19
N ALA A 136 -7.96 -20.53 -1.03
CA ALA A 136 -7.28 -21.57 -1.78
C ALA A 136 -5.91 -21.14 -2.35
N ILE A 137 -5.59 -19.83 -2.33
CA ILE A 137 -4.31 -19.31 -2.84
C ILE A 137 -3.38 -19.05 -1.67
N ASP A 138 -2.17 -19.63 -1.70
CA ASP A 138 -1.12 -19.29 -0.72
C ASP A 138 -0.61 -17.87 -0.99
N LEU A 139 -0.30 -17.10 0.07
CA LEU A 139 0.23 -15.73 -0.06
C LEU A 139 1.60 -15.67 -0.76
N ARG A 140 2.29 -16.79 -0.96
CA ARG A 140 3.56 -16.88 -1.68
C ARG A 140 3.41 -16.98 -3.19
N HIS A 141 2.20 -17.16 -3.69
CA HIS A 141 1.88 -17.25 -5.10
C HIS A 141 1.30 -15.97 -5.64
#